data_8191bdaeb4d6f3082f0146967d31944d
#
_entry.id   8191bdaeb4d6f3082f0146967d31944d
#
_cell.length_a   1.000
_cell.length_b   1.000
_cell.length_c   1.000
_cell.angle_alpha   90.00
_cell.angle_beta   90.00
_cell.angle_gamma   90.00
#
_symmetry.space_group_name_H-M   'P 1'
#
loop_
_entity.id
_entity.type
_entity.pdbx_description
1 polymer ?
#
loop_
_entity_poly.entity_id
_entity_poly.type
_entity_poly.pdbx_seq_one_letter_code
_entity_poly.pdbx_strand_id
1 'polypeptide(L)'
;MMTQDPIYASQARPWLKYYDQKYIEQTIPTVSAFEYVCQRNKNHLNDTALDYYGRKFTYADLIVNVKKTAAALRGVGVQKGDIITVVSVMTPEVIALFYAADMIGATLNLVDPRYSVEGIHEYIEEVDSHLLVCLNVVYERCRQAAKRTNVEKVIVLSPADSLPPVMAVGYRLTTPDKNKYASNAIRWKQFIANGKNQSTAAEPYDPDHACVVVHTGGTTGSPKGVMLTDNSFNAIAQQFRAYDKLFHRGQKLMNIMPPFIAYGYACGVHLPLVLGFTVIIIPNLDPAKLGSLVLKYKPEHMFGVPAHYQQLAADPKLRDQDLSFILNYAAGGDAIARGAEQTVNDFLAAHGVRYPIAKGYGMTEVASAATVAAGTNNKLGSVGIPMVNTLVAAFEPGTDKELPIGERGELCISGPTTMKGYYNKPDETDMILRRHPDGRIWVHTGDIGYLDEDGFVFLDSRIKRLIIRHDGFKVFPSMIENVISRHPAVHQCSVVGCADKDHVQGRLPFVYVVLKPDTTAKKKQVVRELERMCAEELPEYVQPVAYKFIPEMPMTPVGKIDYRQLEADISPRDY
;
A
#
# COMPACT_ATOMS: atom_id res chain seq x y z
N MET A 1 41.57 -21.24 4.42
CA MET A 1 40.21 -20.92 4.85
C MET A 1 39.28 -21.77 4.01
N MET A 2 38.52 -22.69 4.61
CA MET A 2 37.48 -23.41 3.90
C MET A 2 36.41 -22.37 3.55
N THR A 3 36.25 -22.10 2.25
CA THR A 3 35.10 -21.30 1.78
C THR A 3 33.85 -22.12 2.08
N GLN A 4 33.03 -21.66 3.02
CA GLN A 4 31.71 -22.26 3.20
C GLN A 4 30.94 -22.12 1.87
N ASP A 5 30.24 -23.18 1.49
CA ASP A 5 29.38 -23.13 0.31
C ASP A 5 28.38 -21.96 0.43
N PRO A 6 28.10 -21.23 -0.67
CA PRO A 6 27.20 -20.11 -0.65
C PRO A 6 25.79 -20.55 -0.21
N ILE A 7 25.20 -19.82 0.73
CA ILE A 7 23.85 -20.10 1.25
C ILE A 7 22.85 -19.23 0.48
N TYR A 8 21.85 -19.86 -0.14
CA TYR A 8 20.82 -19.20 -0.92
C TYR A 8 19.50 -19.08 -0.14
N ALA A 9 18.88 -17.91 -0.20
CA ALA A 9 17.68 -17.59 0.58
C ALA A 9 16.48 -18.47 0.19
N SER A 10 16.31 -18.77 -1.10
CA SER A 10 15.21 -19.62 -1.60
C SER A 10 15.27 -21.06 -1.08
N GLN A 11 16.45 -21.54 -0.71
CA GLN A 11 16.71 -22.89 -0.21
C GLN A 11 16.70 -22.93 1.33
N ALA A 12 17.51 -22.10 1.96
CA ALA A 12 17.75 -22.11 3.41
C ALA A 12 16.55 -21.56 4.22
N ARG A 13 15.85 -20.56 3.70
CA ARG A 13 14.66 -19.92 4.31
C ARG A 13 14.85 -19.61 5.79
N PRO A 14 15.90 -18.86 6.20
CA PRO A 14 16.27 -18.69 7.59
C PRO A 14 15.18 -18.00 8.43
N TRP A 15 14.25 -17.27 7.81
CA TRP A 15 13.11 -16.63 8.47
C TRP A 15 12.05 -17.60 8.98
N LEU A 16 12.01 -18.87 8.53
CA LEU A 16 11.00 -19.82 8.98
C LEU A 16 11.10 -20.13 10.48
N LYS A 17 12.27 -19.93 11.10
CA LYS A 17 12.47 -20.07 12.56
C LYS A 17 11.59 -19.13 13.41
N TYR A 18 11.04 -18.06 12.80
CA TYR A 18 10.19 -17.09 13.48
C TYR A 18 8.69 -17.46 13.44
N TYR A 19 8.33 -18.52 12.73
CA TYR A 19 6.95 -18.96 12.56
C TYR A 19 6.70 -20.31 13.23
N ASP A 20 5.54 -20.47 13.86
CA ASP A 20 5.10 -21.77 14.33
C ASP A 20 4.84 -22.72 13.17
N GLN A 21 5.21 -23.99 13.30
CA GLN A 21 5.09 -25.03 12.26
C GLN A 21 3.67 -25.12 11.69
N LYS A 22 2.64 -25.01 12.53
CA LYS A 22 1.22 -25.03 12.12
C LYS A 22 0.86 -23.99 11.04
N TYR A 23 1.58 -22.86 10.98
CA TYR A 23 1.36 -21.82 9.98
C TYR A 23 2.19 -22.04 8.71
N ILE A 24 3.36 -22.65 8.83
CA ILE A 24 4.22 -23.02 7.69
C ILE A 24 3.51 -24.05 6.81
N GLU A 25 2.81 -25.01 7.42
CA GLU A 25 2.09 -26.10 6.74
C GLU A 25 0.67 -25.71 6.27
N GLN A 26 0.20 -24.54 6.66
CA GLN A 26 -1.17 -24.12 6.39
C GLN A 26 -1.36 -23.75 4.91
N THR A 27 -2.39 -24.33 4.29
CA THR A 27 -2.78 -24.03 2.91
C THR A 27 -3.62 -22.76 2.81
N ILE A 28 -3.54 -22.08 1.68
CA ILE A 28 -4.42 -20.96 1.39
C ILE A 28 -5.82 -21.50 1.07
N PRO A 29 -6.90 -20.92 1.64
CA PRO A 29 -8.26 -21.34 1.36
C PRO A 29 -8.63 -21.12 -0.11
N THR A 30 -9.14 -22.15 -0.76
CA THR A 30 -9.61 -22.13 -2.15
C THR A 30 -11.11 -21.81 -2.22
N VAL A 31 -11.43 -20.57 -1.83
CA VAL A 31 -12.79 -20.01 -1.78
C VAL A 31 -12.75 -18.55 -2.18
N SER A 32 -13.90 -17.94 -2.52
CA SER A 32 -13.94 -16.50 -2.78
C SER A 32 -13.57 -15.70 -1.53
N ALA A 33 -13.12 -14.45 -1.72
CA ALA A 33 -12.77 -13.57 -0.62
C ALA A 33 -13.97 -13.34 0.32
N PHE A 34 -15.18 -13.20 -0.23
CA PHE A 34 -16.39 -13.07 0.56
C PHE A 34 -16.70 -14.33 1.37
N GLU A 35 -16.60 -15.50 0.76
CA GLU A 35 -16.85 -16.77 1.45
C GLU A 35 -15.86 -16.97 2.60
N TYR A 36 -14.58 -16.61 2.42
CA TYR A 36 -13.59 -16.71 3.49
C TYR A 36 -13.96 -15.83 4.70
N VAL A 37 -14.40 -14.60 4.49
CA VAL A 37 -14.92 -13.74 5.57
C VAL A 37 -16.11 -14.40 6.26
N CYS A 38 -17.07 -14.97 5.51
CA CYS A 38 -18.23 -15.66 6.06
C CYS A 38 -17.84 -16.87 6.90
N GLN A 39 -16.96 -17.75 6.40
CA GLN A 39 -16.49 -18.94 7.09
C GLN A 39 -15.80 -18.60 8.41
N ARG A 40 -14.96 -17.56 8.41
CA ARG A 40 -14.21 -17.12 9.58
C ARG A 40 -15.08 -16.52 10.67
N ASN A 41 -16.24 -15.97 10.32
CA ASN A 41 -17.12 -15.25 11.23
C ASN A 41 -18.47 -15.94 11.49
N LYS A 42 -18.70 -17.17 11.00
CA LYS A 42 -19.99 -17.87 11.09
C LYS A 42 -20.57 -17.99 12.49
N ASN A 43 -19.73 -18.07 13.51
CA ASN A 43 -20.12 -18.16 14.92
C ASN A 43 -20.09 -16.81 15.65
N HIS A 44 -19.82 -15.70 14.94
CA HIS A 44 -19.55 -14.37 15.48
C HIS A 44 -20.31 -13.28 14.73
N LEU A 45 -21.50 -13.58 14.26
CA LEU A 45 -22.31 -12.71 13.39
C LEU A 45 -22.71 -11.40 14.07
N ASN A 46 -22.79 -11.39 15.40
CA ASN A 46 -23.17 -10.21 16.19
C ASN A 46 -21.98 -9.31 16.55
N ASP A 47 -20.73 -9.76 16.29
CA ASP A 47 -19.56 -8.92 16.50
C ASP A 47 -19.59 -7.74 15.50
N THR A 48 -19.02 -6.59 15.91
CA THR A 48 -18.93 -5.42 15.03
C THR A 48 -17.87 -5.69 13.93
N ALA A 49 -18.29 -5.60 12.68
CA ALA A 49 -17.41 -5.69 11.52
C ALA A 49 -16.88 -4.32 11.08
N LEU A 50 -17.77 -3.32 11.02
CA LEU A 50 -17.41 -1.97 10.54
C LEU A 50 -17.87 -0.92 11.56
N ASP A 51 -17.06 0.13 11.73
CA ASP A 51 -17.42 1.37 12.41
C ASP A 51 -17.22 2.55 11.45
N TYR A 52 -18.31 3.22 11.07
CA TYR A 52 -18.27 4.36 10.16
C TYR A 52 -18.77 5.61 10.90
N TYR A 53 -17.84 6.41 11.39
CA TYR A 53 -18.12 7.61 12.19
C TYR A 53 -19.00 7.34 13.43
N GLY A 54 -18.89 6.15 14.03
CA GLY A 54 -19.66 5.71 15.20
C GLY A 54 -20.92 4.93 14.86
N ARG A 55 -21.33 4.83 13.60
CA ARG A 55 -22.34 3.85 13.16
C ARG A 55 -21.68 2.50 12.99
N LYS A 56 -22.12 1.54 13.78
CA LYS A 56 -21.59 0.17 13.78
C LYS A 56 -22.43 -0.73 12.89
N PHE A 57 -21.77 -1.61 12.17
CA PHE A 57 -22.37 -2.68 11.40
C PHE A 57 -21.79 -4.00 11.90
N THR A 58 -22.65 -4.95 12.21
CA THR A 58 -22.23 -6.30 12.59
C THR A 58 -21.78 -7.11 11.38
N TYR A 59 -21.14 -8.27 11.61
CA TYR A 59 -20.87 -9.22 10.52
C TYR A 59 -22.14 -9.70 9.83
N ALA A 60 -23.26 -9.87 10.59
CA ALA A 60 -24.56 -10.15 9.99
C ALA A 60 -25.02 -9.02 9.06
N ASP A 61 -24.90 -7.76 9.49
CA ASP A 61 -25.25 -6.60 8.66
C ASP A 61 -24.40 -6.54 7.40
N LEU A 62 -23.08 -6.76 7.52
CA LEU A 62 -22.17 -6.82 6.37
C LEU A 62 -22.61 -7.87 5.37
N ILE A 63 -22.86 -9.11 5.79
CA ILE A 63 -23.29 -10.21 4.93
C ILE A 63 -24.62 -9.88 4.23
N VAL A 64 -25.57 -9.32 4.96
CA VAL A 64 -26.87 -8.90 4.39
C VAL A 64 -26.68 -7.79 3.36
N ASN A 65 -25.82 -6.81 3.65
CA ASN A 65 -25.55 -5.70 2.72
C ASN A 65 -24.85 -6.19 1.45
N VAL A 66 -23.86 -7.09 1.56
CA VAL A 66 -23.20 -7.72 0.41
C VAL A 66 -24.22 -8.45 -0.48
N LYS A 67 -25.06 -9.29 0.10
CA LYS A 67 -26.10 -10.04 -0.65
C LYS A 67 -27.10 -9.11 -1.34
N LYS A 68 -27.54 -8.03 -0.67
CA LYS A 68 -28.42 -7.02 -1.28
C LYS A 68 -27.75 -6.30 -2.43
N THR A 69 -26.46 -5.98 -2.28
CA THR A 69 -25.68 -5.31 -3.32
C THR A 69 -25.46 -6.23 -4.53
N ALA A 70 -25.19 -7.53 -4.31
CA ALA A 70 -25.07 -8.53 -5.37
C ALA A 70 -26.38 -8.67 -6.17
N ALA A 71 -27.53 -8.75 -5.47
CA ALA A 71 -28.84 -8.75 -6.12
C ALA A 71 -29.09 -7.45 -6.90
N ALA A 72 -28.67 -6.29 -6.37
CA ALA A 72 -28.80 -5.00 -7.05
C ALA A 72 -27.93 -4.90 -8.32
N LEU A 73 -26.70 -5.43 -8.27
CA LEU A 73 -25.84 -5.53 -9.46
C LEU A 73 -26.49 -6.36 -10.56
N ARG A 74 -27.06 -7.54 -10.24
CA ARG A 74 -27.85 -8.32 -11.20
C ARG A 74 -29.09 -7.56 -11.70
N GLY A 75 -29.74 -6.80 -10.83
CA GLY A 75 -30.91 -5.98 -11.17
C GLY A 75 -30.60 -4.84 -12.15
N VAL A 76 -29.37 -4.41 -12.25
CA VAL A 76 -28.92 -3.44 -13.28
C VAL A 76 -28.24 -4.10 -14.48
N GLY A 77 -28.20 -5.45 -14.52
CA GLY A 77 -27.75 -6.23 -15.67
C GLY A 77 -26.31 -6.73 -15.59
N VAL A 78 -25.60 -6.55 -14.46
CA VAL A 78 -24.23 -7.07 -14.29
C VAL A 78 -24.22 -8.59 -14.33
N GLN A 79 -23.29 -9.14 -15.10
CA GLN A 79 -23.07 -10.57 -15.30
C GLN A 79 -21.66 -10.97 -14.86
N LYS A 80 -21.42 -12.29 -14.77
CA LYS A 80 -20.09 -12.85 -14.55
C LYS A 80 -19.14 -12.39 -15.67
N GLY A 81 -17.96 -11.90 -15.28
CA GLY A 81 -16.93 -11.41 -16.18
C GLY A 81 -17.00 -9.91 -16.48
N ASP A 82 -18.08 -9.22 -16.11
CA ASP A 82 -18.16 -7.77 -16.27
C ASP A 82 -17.16 -7.05 -15.36
N ILE A 83 -16.67 -5.90 -15.83
CA ILE A 83 -15.83 -5.02 -15.03
C ILE A 83 -16.58 -3.75 -14.68
N ILE A 84 -16.61 -3.42 -13.39
CA ILE A 84 -17.31 -2.27 -12.83
C ILE A 84 -16.28 -1.23 -12.40
N THR A 85 -16.28 -0.06 -13.02
CA THR A 85 -15.39 1.04 -12.58
C THR A 85 -15.98 1.74 -11.37
N VAL A 86 -15.14 1.92 -10.31
CA VAL A 86 -15.54 2.53 -9.04
C VAL A 86 -14.63 3.72 -8.73
N VAL A 87 -15.19 4.92 -8.77
CA VAL A 87 -14.48 6.18 -8.47
C VAL A 87 -14.92 6.68 -7.10
N SER A 88 -14.26 6.19 -6.04
CA SER A 88 -14.72 6.43 -4.67
C SER A 88 -13.60 6.40 -3.64
N VAL A 89 -13.93 6.87 -2.44
CA VAL A 89 -13.17 6.62 -1.21
C VAL A 89 -13.76 5.40 -0.49
N MET A 90 -13.07 4.93 0.58
CA MET A 90 -13.56 3.79 1.36
C MET A 90 -14.84 4.16 2.12
N THR A 91 -15.93 3.44 1.86
CA THR A 91 -17.22 3.54 2.58
C THR A 91 -17.78 2.15 2.82
N PRO A 92 -18.75 1.96 3.72
CA PRO A 92 -19.42 0.66 3.89
C PRO A 92 -20.05 0.13 2.59
N GLU A 93 -20.56 1.04 1.73
CA GLU A 93 -21.13 0.69 0.42
C GLU A 93 -20.06 0.13 -0.53
N VAL A 94 -18.86 0.73 -0.55
CA VAL A 94 -17.75 0.28 -1.40
C VAL A 94 -17.23 -1.09 -0.94
N ILE A 95 -17.19 -1.32 0.39
CA ILE A 95 -16.83 -2.64 0.95
C ILE A 95 -17.89 -3.68 0.55
N ALA A 96 -19.17 -3.36 0.67
CA ALA A 96 -20.25 -4.26 0.25
C ALA A 96 -20.22 -4.52 -1.26
N LEU A 97 -19.89 -3.50 -2.06
CA LEU A 97 -19.78 -3.59 -3.51
C LEU A 97 -18.64 -4.54 -3.94
N PHE A 98 -17.47 -4.46 -3.27
CA PHE A 98 -16.35 -5.34 -3.56
C PHE A 98 -16.74 -6.81 -3.40
N TYR A 99 -17.24 -7.18 -2.23
CA TYR A 99 -17.63 -8.56 -1.97
C TYR A 99 -18.86 -9.00 -2.79
N ALA A 100 -19.72 -8.04 -3.17
CA ALA A 100 -20.87 -8.33 -4.01
C ALA A 100 -20.49 -8.60 -5.46
N ALA A 101 -19.56 -7.83 -6.00
CA ALA A 101 -19.00 -8.06 -7.34
C ALA A 101 -18.27 -9.41 -7.39
N ASP A 102 -17.37 -9.66 -6.44
CA ASP A 102 -16.69 -10.94 -6.27
C ASP A 102 -17.69 -12.12 -6.22
N MET A 103 -18.72 -12.01 -5.38
CA MET A 103 -19.75 -13.03 -5.20
C MET A 103 -20.49 -13.38 -6.51
N ILE A 104 -20.64 -12.47 -7.45
CA ILE A 104 -21.30 -12.70 -8.74
C ILE A 104 -20.33 -12.90 -9.90
N GLY A 105 -19.02 -13.01 -9.62
CA GLY A 105 -17.97 -13.21 -10.61
C GLY A 105 -17.70 -11.98 -11.50
N ALA A 106 -18.02 -10.76 -11.01
CA ALA A 106 -17.65 -9.50 -11.63
C ALA A 106 -16.38 -8.92 -10.99
N THR A 107 -15.65 -8.12 -11.73
CA THR A 107 -14.38 -7.50 -11.31
C THR A 107 -14.60 -6.02 -10.98
N LEU A 108 -14.01 -5.50 -9.91
CA LEU A 108 -13.96 -4.06 -9.67
C LEU A 108 -12.70 -3.44 -10.29
N ASN A 109 -12.86 -2.32 -10.96
CA ASN A 109 -11.79 -1.43 -11.39
C ASN A 109 -11.79 -0.21 -10.46
N LEU A 110 -10.81 -0.11 -9.56
CA LEU A 110 -10.79 0.90 -8.50
C LEU A 110 -9.96 2.12 -8.92
N VAL A 111 -10.59 3.29 -8.95
CA VAL A 111 -10.03 4.54 -9.47
C VAL A 111 -10.06 5.64 -8.41
N ASP A 112 -8.98 6.41 -8.32
CA ASP A 112 -8.86 7.56 -7.42
C ASP A 112 -9.83 8.69 -7.83
N PRO A 113 -10.72 9.14 -6.95
CA PRO A 113 -11.68 10.21 -7.24
C PRO A 113 -11.04 11.59 -7.46
N ARG A 114 -9.74 11.74 -7.24
CA ARG A 114 -9.00 12.99 -7.46
C ARG A 114 -8.51 13.16 -8.89
N TYR A 115 -8.54 12.11 -9.72
CA TYR A 115 -8.15 12.22 -11.13
C TYR A 115 -9.01 13.20 -11.92
N SER A 116 -8.43 13.74 -13.00
CA SER A 116 -9.11 14.59 -13.98
C SER A 116 -10.18 13.82 -14.74
N VAL A 117 -10.94 14.52 -15.57
CA VAL A 117 -11.92 13.90 -16.48
C VAL A 117 -11.23 12.92 -17.43
N GLU A 118 -10.08 13.32 -17.97
CA GLU A 118 -9.28 12.53 -18.90
C GLU A 118 -8.72 11.29 -18.22
N GLY A 119 -8.16 11.44 -17.00
CA GLY A 119 -7.63 10.31 -16.25
C GLY A 119 -8.71 9.28 -15.89
N ILE A 120 -9.90 9.73 -15.46
CA ILE A 120 -11.02 8.81 -15.19
C ILE A 120 -11.50 8.14 -16.49
N HIS A 121 -11.53 8.89 -17.61
CA HIS A 121 -11.89 8.36 -18.92
C HIS A 121 -10.97 7.21 -19.35
N GLU A 122 -9.65 7.41 -19.26
CA GLU A 122 -8.64 6.39 -19.60
C GLU A 122 -8.85 5.09 -18.83
N TYR A 123 -9.16 5.17 -17.53
CA TYR A 123 -9.41 3.97 -16.70
C TYR A 123 -10.73 3.27 -17.01
N ILE A 124 -11.77 3.99 -17.43
CA ILE A 124 -13.03 3.39 -17.88
C ILE A 124 -12.81 2.67 -19.20
N GLU A 125 -12.10 3.32 -20.14
CA GLU A 125 -11.85 2.81 -21.48
C GLU A 125 -10.91 1.60 -21.46
N GLU A 126 -9.85 1.62 -20.64
CA GLU A 126 -8.88 0.51 -20.50
C GLU A 126 -9.57 -0.83 -20.21
N VAL A 127 -10.62 -0.83 -19.41
CA VAL A 127 -11.33 -2.06 -18.99
C VAL A 127 -12.68 -2.23 -19.68
N ASP A 128 -13.05 -1.35 -20.58
CA ASP A 128 -14.35 -1.34 -21.28
C ASP A 128 -15.56 -1.48 -20.35
N SER A 129 -15.60 -0.66 -19.31
CA SER A 129 -16.60 -0.75 -18.24
C SER A 129 -17.99 -0.24 -18.70
N HIS A 130 -19.03 -1.08 -18.57
CA HIS A 130 -20.42 -0.70 -18.87
C HIS A 130 -21.15 -0.09 -17.66
N LEU A 131 -20.64 -0.29 -16.45
CA LEU A 131 -21.20 0.27 -15.22
C LEU A 131 -20.15 1.11 -14.48
N LEU A 132 -20.54 2.34 -14.17
CA LEU A 132 -19.74 3.25 -13.36
C LEU A 132 -20.39 3.47 -12.00
N VAL A 133 -19.62 3.36 -10.92
CA VAL A 133 -20.05 3.70 -9.57
C VAL A 133 -19.20 4.87 -9.08
N CYS A 134 -19.81 5.96 -8.61
CA CYS A 134 -19.04 7.11 -8.17
C CYS A 134 -19.68 7.84 -6.98
N LEU A 135 -18.87 8.62 -6.26
CA LEU A 135 -19.37 9.53 -5.24
C LEU A 135 -20.14 10.71 -5.89
N ASN A 136 -21.20 11.17 -5.23
CA ASN A 136 -21.98 12.33 -5.67
C ASN A 136 -21.11 13.59 -5.82
N VAL A 137 -20.10 13.77 -5.00
CA VAL A 137 -19.19 14.94 -5.04
C VAL A 137 -18.28 14.99 -6.28
N VAL A 138 -18.09 13.86 -6.97
CA VAL A 138 -17.33 13.77 -8.23
C VAL A 138 -18.19 13.35 -9.42
N TYR A 139 -19.51 13.25 -9.24
CA TYR A 139 -20.45 12.77 -10.26
C TYR A 139 -20.31 13.50 -11.60
N GLU A 140 -20.26 14.84 -11.61
CA GLU A 140 -20.19 15.59 -12.86
C GLU A 140 -18.90 15.30 -13.63
N ARG A 141 -17.77 15.14 -12.93
CA ARG A 141 -16.49 14.73 -13.52
C ARG A 141 -16.58 13.33 -14.11
N CYS A 142 -17.14 12.38 -13.37
CA CYS A 142 -17.35 11.01 -13.81
C CYS A 142 -18.31 10.93 -15.01
N ARG A 143 -19.39 11.72 -14.99
CA ARG A 143 -20.35 11.82 -16.11
C ARG A 143 -19.68 12.34 -17.39
N GLN A 144 -18.78 13.33 -17.26
CA GLN A 144 -18.04 13.85 -18.42
C GLN A 144 -17.04 12.80 -18.94
N ALA A 145 -16.33 12.11 -18.06
CA ALA A 145 -15.41 11.04 -18.41
C ALA A 145 -16.10 9.89 -19.16
N ALA A 146 -17.32 9.54 -18.75
CA ALA A 146 -18.10 8.46 -19.35
C ALA A 146 -18.74 8.78 -20.72
N LYS A 147 -18.75 10.04 -21.16
CA LYS A 147 -19.47 10.45 -22.39
C LYS A 147 -19.04 9.75 -23.68
N ARG A 148 -17.80 9.25 -23.74
CA ARG A 148 -17.22 8.62 -24.94
C ARG A 148 -16.82 7.19 -24.69
N THR A 149 -17.43 6.56 -23.69
CA THR A 149 -17.18 5.18 -23.28
C THR A 149 -18.48 4.38 -23.41
N ASN A 150 -18.41 3.08 -23.17
CA ASN A 150 -19.54 2.17 -23.20
C ASN A 150 -20.35 2.15 -21.89
N VAL A 151 -20.17 3.12 -20.98
CA VAL A 151 -20.91 3.21 -19.73
C VAL A 151 -22.40 3.48 -19.97
N GLU A 152 -23.22 2.49 -19.69
CA GLU A 152 -24.67 2.55 -19.83
C GLU A 152 -25.37 3.15 -18.60
N LYS A 153 -24.85 2.83 -17.39
CA LYS A 153 -25.45 3.23 -16.11
C LYS A 153 -24.42 3.79 -15.16
N VAL A 154 -24.84 4.76 -14.34
CA VAL A 154 -24.00 5.39 -13.31
C VAL A 154 -24.69 5.23 -11.97
N ILE A 155 -24.10 4.48 -11.04
CA ILE A 155 -24.56 4.37 -9.66
C ILE A 155 -23.90 5.46 -8.83
N VAL A 156 -24.72 6.25 -8.12
CA VAL A 156 -24.24 7.38 -7.35
C VAL A 156 -24.34 7.10 -5.86
N LEU A 157 -23.16 7.05 -5.22
CA LEU A 157 -22.99 6.92 -3.78
C LEU A 157 -22.97 8.30 -3.10
N SER A 158 -23.40 8.37 -1.86
CA SER A 158 -23.17 9.52 -1.00
C SER A 158 -22.48 9.10 0.30
N PRO A 159 -21.47 9.83 0.79
CA PRO A 159 -20.92 9.57 2.12
C PRO A 159 -22.00 9.54 3.21
N ALA A 160 -23.14 10.26 2.99
CA ALA A 160 -24.26 10.30 3.91
C ALA A 160 -25.12 9.01 3.95
N ASP A 161 -24.95 8.08 3.01
CA ASP A 161 -25.79 6.87 2.93
C ASP A 161 -25.61 5.98 4.16
N SER A 162 -24.39 5.90 4.69
CA SER A 162 -24.05 5.14 5.90
C SER A 162 -23.64 5.98 7.12
N LEU A 163 -23.68 7.32 7.07
CA LEU A 163 -23.42 8.15 8.25
C LEU A 163 -24.48 7.93 9.34
N PRO A 164 -24.13 8.15 10.64
CA PRO A 164 -25.13 8.27 11.69
C PRO A 164 -26.20 9.32 11.34
N PRO A 165 -27.48 9.13 11.71
CA PRO A 165 -28.59 9.99 11.23
C PRO A 165 -28.35 11.48 11.42
N VAL A 166 -27.86 11.90 12.59
CA VAL A 166 -27.57 13.32 12.89
C VAL A 166 -26.47 13.87 11.98
N MET A 167 -25.39 13.09 11.78
CA MET A 167 -24.29 13.47 10.89
C MET A 167 -24.73 13.50 9.42
N ALA A 168 -25.60 12.57 9.01
CA ALA A 168 -26.14 12.54 7.65
C ALA A 168 -26.97 13.78 7.33
N VAL A 169 -27.76 14.27 8.28
CA VAL A 169 -28.51 15.53 8.15
C VAL A 169 -27.53 16.72 8.07
N GLY A 170 -26.57 16.80 8.99
CA GLY A 170 -25.54 17.84 8.97
C GLY A 170 -24.74 17.86 7.66
N TYR A 171 -24.32 16.71 7.17
CA TYR A 171 -23.62 16.59 5.88
C TYR A 171 -24.46 17.12 4.71
N ARG A 172 -25.76 16.75 4.65
CA ARG A 172 -26.65 17.22 3.57
C ARG A 172 -26.90 18.72 3.60
N LEU A 173 -26.88 19.33 4.79
CA LEU A 173 -27.04 20.77 4.96
C LEU A 173 -25.76 21.53 4.57
N THR A 174 -24.59 21.02 4.94
CA THR A 174 -23.29 21.66 4.65
C THR A 174 -22.76 21.35 3.25
N THR A 175 -23.13 20.21 2.70
CA THR A 175 -22.71 19.74 1.37
C THR A 175 -23.95 19.33 0.57
N PRO A 176 -24.82 20.30 0.18
CA PRO A 176 -26.02 20.00 -0.56
C PRO A 176 -25.68 19.41 -1.93
N ASP A 177 -26.35 18.33 -2.28
CA ASP A 177 -26.22 17.70 -3.59
C ASP A 177 -26.89 18.56 -4.68
N LYS A 178 -26.07 19.30 -5.42
CA LYS A 178 -26.53 20.20 -6.50
C LYS A 178 -26.47 19.54 -7.89
N ASN A 179 -26.16 18.25 -7.97
CA ASN A 179 -26.02 17.57 -9.25
C ASN A 179 -27.34 17.48 -10.01
N LYS A 180 -27.28 17.75 -11.30
CA LYS A 180 -28.34 17.41 -12.25
C LYS A 180 -28.05 16.01 -12.78
N TYR A 181 -28.72 15.03 -12.22
CA TYR A 181 -28.52 13.64 -12.61
C TYR A 181 -29.10 13.35 -14.00
N ALA A 182 -28.31 12.67 -14.84
CA ALA A 182 -28.78 12.17 -16.13
C ALA A 182 -29.79 11.02 -15.94
N SER A 183 -30.54 10.68 -16.96
CA SER A 183 -31.57 9.62 -16.90
C SER A 183 -31.02 8.24 -16.59
N ASN A 184 -29.73 8.00 -16.91
CA ASN A 184 -29.03 6.74 -16.62
C ASN A 184 -28.35 6.72 -15.23
N ALA A 185 -28.45 7.77 -14.43
CA ALA A 185 -27.90 7.83 -13.09
C ALA A 185 -28.90 7.29 -12.06
N ILE A 186 -28.45 6.36 -11.23
CA ILE A 186 -29.25 5.68 -10.21
C ILE A 186 -28.62 5.95 -8.85
N ARG A 187 -29.37 6.54 -7.90
CA ARG A 187 -28.88 6.75 -6.54
C ARG A 187 -28.77 5.42 -5.78
N TRP A 188 -27.81 5.29 -4.88
CA TRP A 188 -27.53 4.05 -4.14
C TRP A 188 -28.77 3.39 -3.55
N LYS A 189 -29.63 4.15 -2.88
CA LYS A 189 -30.86 3.62 -2.29
C LYS A 189 -31.81 3.00 -3.32
N GLN A 190 -31.96 3.63 -4.49
CA GLN A 190 -32.77 3.12 -5.59
C GLN A 190 -32.09 1.90 -6.25
N PHE A 191 -30.78 1.93 -6.41
CA PHE A 191 -29.99 0.81 -6.89
C PHE A 191 -30.22 -0.44 -6.04
N ILE A 192 -30.11 -0.34 -4.70
CA ILE A 192 -30.38 -1.46 -3.79
C ILE A 192 -31.84 -1.96 -3.91
N ALA A 193 -32.81 -1.04 -4.08
CA ALA A 193 -34.22 -1.41 -4.25
C ALA A 193 -34.48 -2.19 -5.53
N ASN A 194 -33.74 -1.93 -6.61
CA ASN A 194 -33.85 -2.64 -7.91
C ASN A 194 -33.47 -4.13 -7.79
N GLY A 195 -32.68 -4.52 -6.80
CA GLY A 195 -32.27 -5.92 -6.54
C GLY A 195 -33.31 -6.77 -5.82
N LYS A 196 -34.46 -6.20 -5.39
CA LYS A 196 -35.40 -6.87 -4.47
C LYS A 196 -35.86 -8.27 -4.89
N ASN A 197 -35.95 -8.54 -6.18
CA ASN A 197 -36.42 -9.82 -6.74
C ASN A 197 -35.30 -10.60 -7.46
N GLN A 198 -34.06 -10.20 -7.30
CA GLN A 198 -32.91 -10.85 -7.94
C GLN A 198 -32.26 -11.91 -7.05
N SER A 199 -31.53 -12.84 -7.69
CA SER A 199 -30.80 -13.89 -6.98
C SER A 199 -29.70 -13.31 -6.09
N THR A 200 -29.54 -13.89 -4.90
CA THR A 200 -28.42 -13.66 -3.98
C THR A 200 -27.45 -14.84 -3.94
N ALA A 201 -27.55 -15.78 -4.90
CA ALA A 201 -26.63 -16.91 -4.98
C ALA A 201 -25.24 -16.45 -5.41
N ALA A 202 -24.20 -17.07 -4.85
CA ALA A 202 -22.84 -16.87 -5.29
C ALA A 202 -22.56 -17.68 -6.56
N GLU A 203 -21.69 -17.17 -7.42
CA GLU A 203 -21.09 -17.95 -8.50
C GLU A 203 -20.12 -18.99 -7.91
N PRO A 204 -19.90 -20.12 -8.58
CA PRO A 204 -18.86 -21.07 -8.19
C PRO A 204 -17.49 -20.38 -8.15
N TYR A 205 -16.68 -20.72 -7.13
CA TYR A 205 -15.32 -20.22 -7.01
C TYR A 205 -14.49 -20.57 -8.26
N ASP A 206 -13.77 -19.58 -8.75
CA ASP A 206 -12.88 -19.70 -9.90
C ASP A 206 -11.49 -19.14 -9.50
N PRO A 207 -10.44 -19.98 -9.41
CA PRO A 207 -9.11 -19.53 -9.00
C PRO A 207 -8.47 -18.51 -9.96
N ASP A 208 -8.96 -18.46 -11.20
CA ASP A 208 -8.47 -17.54 -12.22
C ASP A 208 -9.28 -16.24 -12.30
N HIS A 209 -10.36 -16.12 -11.52
CA HIS A 209 -11.13 -14.89 -11.45
C HIS A 209 -10.32 -13.75 -10.82
N ALA A 210 -10.19 -12.63 -11.54
CA ALA A 210 -9.65 -11.40 -10.97
C ALA A 210 -10.79 -10.66 -10.25
N CYS A 211 -10.78 -10.60 -8.93
CA CYS A 211 -11.81 -9.89 -8.17
C CYS A 211 -11.64 -8.37 -8.24
N VAL A 212 -10.42 -7.88 -8.53
CA VAL A 212 -10.14 -6.44 -8.64
C VAL A 212 -9.00 -6.13 -9.60
N VAL A 213 -9.11 -4.98 -10.25
CA VAL A 213 -8.03 -4.29 -10.96
C VAL A 213 -7.64 -3.07 -10.13
N VAL A 214 -6.37 -2.98 -9.75
CA VAL A 214 -5.80 -1.84 -9.01
C VAL A 214 -4.66 -1.25 -9.82
N HIS A 215 -4.69 0.06 -10.06
CA HIS A 215 -3.70 0.69 -10.91
C HIS A 215 -2.44 1.09 -10.15
N THR A 216 -1.28 0.77 -10.71
CA THR A 216 0.00 1.25 -10.18
C THR A 216 0.31 2.63 -10.71
N GLY A 217 0.75 3.52 -9.83
CA GLY A 217 1.38 4.78 -10.22
C GLY A 217 2.73 4.53 -10.83
N GLY A 218 2.78 4.23 -12.13
CA GLY A 218 4.02 3.96 -12.83
C GLY A 218 4.98 5.16 -12.77
N THR A 219 6.22 4.95 -12.32
CA THR A 219 7.28 5.95 -12.36
C THR A 219 7.78 6.22 -13.80
N THR A 220 7.32 5.49 -14.81
CA THR A 220 7.92 5.47 -16.16
C THR A 220 6.93 5.40 -17.33
N GLY A 221 5.61 5.35 -17.09
CA GLY A 221 4.64 5.20 -18.18
C GLY A 221 3.19 5.40 -17.70
N SER A 222 2.21 5.09 -18.58
CA SER A 222 0.81 5.03 -18.19
C SER A 222 0.61 4.05 -17.03
N PRO A 223 -0.35 4.30 -16.14
CA PRO A 223 -0.70 3.37 -15.07
C PRO A 223 -1.04 2.00 -15.64
N LYS A 224 -0.74 0.94 -14.85
CA LYS A 224 -1.00 -0.44 -15.24
C LYS A 224 -2.05 -1.04 -14.32
N GLY A 225 -3.09 -1.61 -14.88
CA GLY A 225 -4.12 -2.32 -14.12
C GLY A 225 -3.62 -3.68 -13.64
N VAL A 226 -3.30 -3.81 -12.36
CA VAL A 226 -2.88 -5.08 -11.73
C VAL A 226 -4.11 -5.90 -11.41
N MET A 227 -4.21 -7.10 -11.97
CA MET A 227 -5.29 -8.05 -11.69
C MET A 227 -4.96 -8.89 -10.45
N LEU A 228 -5.74 -8.72 -9.39
CA LEU A 228 -5.62 -9.51 -8.15
C LEU A 228 -6.79 -10.48 -8.03
N THR A 229 -6.50 -11.70 -7.59
CA THR A 229 -7.47 -12.78 -7.41
C THR A 229 -7.89 -12.92 -5.95
N ASP A 230 -8.95 -13.67 -5.71
CA ASP A 230 -9.33 -14.09 -4.35
C ASP A 230 -8.19 -14.76 -3.60
N ASN A 231 -7.42 -15.61 -4.29
CA ASN A 231 -6.25 -16.26 -3.73
C ASN A 231 -5.23 -15.26 -3.20
N SER A 232 -4.99 -14.17 -3.94
CA SER A 232 -4.05 -13.13 -3.51
C SER A 232 -4.49 -12.47 -2.19
N PHE A 233 -5.80 -12.16 -2.07
CA PHE A 233 -6.37 -11.57 -0.86
C PHE A 233 -6.42 -12.57 0.31
N ASN A 234 -6.90 -13.79 0.06
CA ASN A 234 -6.99 -14.85 1.05
C ASN A 234 -5.60 -15.22 1.58
N ALA A 235 -4.57 -15.20 0.72
CA ALA A 235 -3.20 -15.45 1.10
C ALA A 235 -2.68 -14.40 2.09
N ILE A 236 -2.87 -13.10 1.82
CA ILE A 236 -2.50 -12.03 2.76
C ILE A 236 -3.16 -12.28 4.13
N ALA A 237 -4.47 -12.50 4.15
CA ALA A 237 -5.20 -12.71 5.39
C ALA A 237 -4.74 -13.97 6.15
N GLN A 238 -4.46 -15.06 5.41
CA GLN A 238 -3.97 -16.31 5.96
C GLN A 238 -2.56 -16.17 6.54
N GLN A 239 -1.66 -15.48 5.85
CA GLN A 239 -0.28 -15.25 6.26
C GLN A 239 -0.19 -14.42 7.54
N PHE A 240 -1.04 -13.39 7.71
CA PHE A 240 -1.08 -12.60 8.94
C PHE A 240 -1.58 -13.38 10.16
N ARG A 241 -2.26 -14.52 9.99
CA ARG A 241 -2.60 -15.41 11.10
C ARG A 241 -1.36 -16.00 11.80
N ALA A 242 -0.22 -16.03 11.11
CA ALA A 242 1.04 -16.45 11.72
C ALA A 242 1.58 -15.47 12.79
N TYR A 243 0.99 -14.30 12.89
CA TYR A 243 1.26 -13.32 13.94
C TYR A 243 0.19 -13.36 15.05
N ASP A 244 -0.26 -14.57 15.43
CA ASP A 244 -1.36 -14.81 16.38
C ASP A 244 -1.16 -14.18 17.76
N LYS A 245 0.09 -13.88 18.16
CA LYS A 245 0.41 -13.15 19.39
C LYS A 245 0.07 -11.66 19.35
N LEU A 246 -0.13 -11.10 18.14
CA LEU A 246 -0.45 -9.68 17.93
C LEU A 246 -1.90 -9.48 17.49
N PHE A 247 -2.44 -10.42 16.69
CA PHE A 247 -3.72 -10.27 16.03
C PHE A 247 -4.75 -11.23 16.63
N HIS A 248 -5.69 -10.68 17.40
CA HIS A 248 -6.76 -11.43 18.06
C HIS A 248 -8.13 -10.91 17.68
N ARG A 249 -9.10 -11.81 17.54
CA ARG A 249 -10.50 -11.43 17.30
C ARG A 249 -10.99 -10.35 18.27
N GLY A 250 -11.83 -9.44 17.77
CA GLY A 250 -12.42 -8.35 18.54
C GLY A 250 -11.58 -7.08 18.64
N GLN A 251 -10.34 -7.10 18.17
CA GLN A 251 -9.51 -5.91 18.07
C GLN A 251 -10.02 -4.95 16.97
N LYS A 252 -9.53 -3.71 17.01
CA LYS A 252 -9.91 -2.66 16.08
C LYS A 252 -8.74 -2.28 15.18
N LEU A 253 -9.02 -2.20 13.89
CA LEU A 253 -8.09 -1.65 12.91
C LEU A 253 -8.66 -0.33 12.37
N MET A 254 -7.92 0.76 12.50
CA MET A 254 -8.27 2.02 11.85
C MET A 254 -7.74 2.04 10.42
N ASN A 255 -8.64 1.95 9.45
CA ASN A 255 -8.31 2.02 8.03
C ASN A 255 -8.36 3.47 7.54
N ILE A 256 -7.17 4.00 7.27
CA ILE A 256 -6.93 5.34 6.70
C ILE A 256 -6.44 5.28 5.25
N MET A 257 -6.26 4.07 4.72
CA MET A 257 -5.76 3.87 3.36
C MET A 257 -6.91 3.81 2.35
N PRO A 258 -6.74 4.39 1.16
CA PRO A 258 -7.81 4.44 0.15
C PRO A 258 -8.05 3.07 -0.51
N PRO A 259 -9.27 2.84 -1.08
CA PRO A 259 -9.65 1.56 -1.70
C PRO A 259 -8.93 1.28 -3.02
N PHE A 260 -8.50 2.32 -3.73
CA PHE A 260 -7.82 2.21 -5.02
C PHE A 260 -6.31 1.90 -4.91
N ILE A 261 -5.85 1.50 -3.73
CA ILE A 261 -4.51 0.97 -3.46
C ILE A 261 -4.67 -0.44 -2.87
N ALA A 262 -3.96 -1.45 -3.39
CA ALA A 262 -4.04 -2.82 -2.91
C ALA A 262 -3.84 -2.92 -1.38
N TYR A 263 -2.91 -2.16 -0.83
CA TYR A 263 -2.67 -2.04 0.62
C TYR A 263 -3.92 -1.66 1.42
N GLY A 264 -4.69 -0.67 0.92
CA GLY A 264 -5.91 -0.20 1.58
C GLY A 264 -7.03 -1.24 1.58
N TYR A 265 -7.11 -2.07 0.56
CA TYR A 265 -8.13 -3.11 0.49
C TYR A 265 -7.69 -4.43 1.12
N ALA A 266 -6.53 -4.98 0.73
CA ALA A 266 -6.05 -6.25 1.24
C ALA A 266 -5.78 -6.21 2.75
N CYS A 267 -4.97 -5.23 3.20
CA CYS A 267 -4.60 -5.10 4.61
C CYS A 267 -5.60 -4.27 5.42
N GLY A 268 -6.25 -3.27 4.80
CA GLY A 268 -7.15 -2.36 5.50
C GLY A 268 -8.60 -2.87 5.64
N VAL A 269 -9.03 -3.83 4.81
CA VAL A 269 -10.41 -4.35 4.82
C VAL A 269 -10.44 -5.86 4.92
N HIS A 270 -9.90 -6.59 3.93
CA HIS A 270 -10.07 -8.04 3.86
C HIS A 270 -9.37 -8.76 5.02
N LEU A 271 -8.11 -8.47 5.25
CA LEU A 271 -7.35 -9.01 6.38
C LEU A 271 -8.07 -8.86 7.74
N PRO A 272 -8.43 -7.64 8.19
CA PRO A 272 -9.07 -7.49 9.49
C PRO A 272 -10.44 -8.17 9.57
N LEU A 273 -11.24 -8.18 8.49
CA LEU A 273 -12.53 -8.88 8.48
C LEU A 273 -12.36 -10.40 8.58
N VAL A 274 -11.36 -11.00 7.92
CA VAL A 274 -11.03 -12.43 8.08
C VAL A 274 -10.56 -12.75 9.50
N LEU A 275 -9.82 -11.84 10.15
CA LEU A 275 -9.36 -12.01 11.53
C LEU A 275 -10.46 -11.75 12.58
N GLY A 276 -11.62 -11.24 12.19
CA GLY A 276 -12.72 -10.94 13.10
C GLY A 276 -12.56 -9.63 13.86
N PHE A 277 -11.94 -8.64 13.23
CA PHE A 277 -11.74 -7.29 13.78
C PHE A 277 -12.92 -6.38 13.49
N THR A 278 -12.96 -5.24 14.19
CA THR A 278 -13.74 -4.07 13.78
C THR A 278 -12.88 -3.17 12.91
N VAL A 279 -13.30 -2.93 11.66
CA VAL A 279 -12.67 -1.96 10.77
C VAL A 279 -13.27 -0.57 11.00
N ILE A 280 -12.47 0.35 11.54
CA ILE A 280 -12.83 1.76 11.67
C ILE A 280 -12.49 2.45 10.35
N ILE A 281 -13.49 2.91 9.64
CA ILE A 281 -13.35 3.48 8.30
C ILE A 281 -13.17 5.00 8.40
N ILE A 282 -12.03 5.51 7.95
CA ILE A 282 -11.74 6.95 7.83
C ILE A 282 -11.53 7.27 6.34
N PRO A 283 -12.57 7.62 5.60
CA PRO A 283 -12.51 7.74 4.13
C PRO A 283 -11.69 8.92 3.64
N ASN A 284 -11.58 9.96 4.43
CA ASN A 284 -10.80 11.16 4.11
C ASN A 284 -10.03 11.60 5.36
N LEU A 285 -8.79 11.16 5.45
CA LEU A 285 -7.91 11.52 6.54
C LEU A 285 -7.44 12.97 6.36
N ASP A 286 -7.74 13.80 7.35
CA ASP A 286 -7.02 15.05 7.60
C ASP A 286 -5.83 14.69 8.50
N PRO A 287 -4.58 14.75 8.00
CA PRO A 287 -3.43 14.37 8.78
C PRO A 287 -3.31 15.11 10.13
N ALA A 288 -3.73 16.37 10.20
CA ALA A 288 -3.73 17.16 11.43
C ALA A 288 -4.71 16.64 12.52
N LYS A 289 -5.63 15.75 12.13
CA LYS A 289 -6.61 15.13 13.05
C LYS A 289 -6.23 13.71 13.46
N LEU A 290 -5.14 13.16 12.93
CA LEU A 290 -4.79 11.75 13.14
C LEU A 290 -4.65 11.41 14.63
N GLY A 291 -3.92 12.21 15.42
CA GLY A 291 -3.77 12.00 16.86
C GLY A 291 -5.12 12.03 17.60
N SER A 292 -6.00 12.98 17.26
CA SER A 292 -7.34 13.03 17.83
C SER A 292 -8.21 11.81 17.49
N LEU A 293 -8.06 11.24 16.29
CA LEU A 293 -8.75 10.02 15.86
C LEU A 293 -8.21 8.80 16.63
N VAL A 294 -6.88 8.71 16.80
CA VAL A 294 -6.23 7.66 17.60
C VAL A 294 -6.75 7.67 19.03
N LEU A 295 -6.79 8.82 19.69
CA LEU A 295 -7.32 8.95 21.04
C LEU A 295 -8.81 8.62 21.14
N LYS A 296 -9.61 9.01 20.14
CA LYS A 296 -11.05 8.76 20.10
C LYS A 296 -11.38 7.29 19.95
N TYR A 297 -10.77 6.62 18.99
CA TYR A 297 -11.12 5.25 18.63
C TYR A 297 -10.29 4.20 19.35
N LYS A 298 -9.10 4.57 19.84
CA LYS A 298 -8.12 3.67 20.46
C LYS A 298 -7.95 2.36 19.64
N PRO A 299 -7.55 2.46 18.36
CA PRO A 299 -7.35 1.27 17.55
C PRO A 299 -6.06 0.57 17.97
N GLU A 300 -6.11 -0.74 18.13
CA GLU A 300 -4.93 -1.55 18.40
C GLU A 300 -4.02 -1.65 17.17
N HIS A 301 -4.60 -1.52 15.97
CA HIS A 301 -3.91 -1.66 14.70
C HIS A 301 -4.20 -0.47 13.78
N MET A 302 -3.18 -0.07 13.02
CA MET A 302 -3.32 0.89 11.93
C MET A 302 -2.27 0.60 10.86
N PHE A 303 -2.69 0.62 9.61
CA PHE A 303 -1.81 0.54 8.45
C PHE A 303 -1.73 1.91 7.79
N GLY A 304 -0.52 2.41 7.57
CA GLY A 304 -0.30 3.73 7.02
C GLY A 304 1.05 3.86 6.32
N VAL A 305 1.37 5.08 5.89
CA VAL A 305 2.70 5.41 5.34
C VAL A 305 3.58 6.05 6.42
N PRO A 306 4.92 6.06 6.27
CA PRO A 306 5.84 6.62 7.27
C PRO A 306 5.47 8.02 7.75
N ALA A 307 5.02 8.91 6.86
CA ALA A 307 4.62 10.28 7.18
C ALA A 307 3.51 10.36 8.24
N HIS A 308 2.56 9.41 8.26
CA HIS A 308 1.51 9.38 9.28
C HIS A 308 2.07 9.18 10.68
N TYR A 309 3.08 8.34 10.84
CA TYR A 309 3.68 8.03 12.14
C TYR A 309 4.63 9.11 12.61
N GLN A 310 5.36 9.73 11.68
CA GLN A 310 6.16 10.93 11.99
C GLN A 310 5.27 12.08 12.49
N GLN A 311 4.09 12.24 11.88
CA GLN A 311 3.13 13.24 12.31
C GLN A 311 2.52 12.90 13.67
N LEU A 312 2.21 11.63 13.96
CA LEU A 312 1.77 11.21 15.30
C LEU A 312 2.82 11.53 16.35
N ALA A 313 4.09 11.23 16.08
CA ALA A 313 5.19 11.51 16.99
C ALA A 313 5.39 13.02 17.24
N ALA A 314 4.99 13.86 16.29
CA ALA A 314 5.07 15.31 16.40
C ALA A 314 3.78 15.97 16.95
N ASP A 315 2.67 15.22 17.13
CA ASP A 315 1.37 15.80 17.55
C ASP A 315 1.40 16.18 19.04
N PRO A 316 1.32 17.49 19.39
CA PRO A 316 1.37 17.93 20.78
C PRO A 316 0.19 17.40 21.63
N LYS A 317 -0.92 16.97 21.01
CA LYS A 317 -2.07 16.37 21.71
C LYS A 317 -1.75 15.01 22.31
N LEU A 318 -0.72 14.34 21.80
CA LEU A 318 -0.32 13.02 22.27
C LEU A 318 0.78 13.05 23.33
N ARG A 319 1.39 14.21 23.62
CA ARG A 319 2.57 14.37 24.50
C ARG A 319 2.49 13.63 25.84
N ASP A 320 1.32 13.71 26.50
CA ASP A 320 1.12 13.15 27.84
C ASP A 320 0.06 12.02 27.83
N GLN A 321 -0.18 11.40 26.68
CA GLN A 321 -1.22 10.38 26.53
C GLN A 321 -0.64 8.97 26.68
N ASP A 322 -1.37 8.10 27.36
CA ASP A 322 -1.10 6.66 27.36
C ASP A 322 -1.57 6.03 26.03
N LEU A 323 -0.63 5.50 25.28
CA LEU A 323 -0.86 4.80 24.01
C LEU A 323 -0.61 3.28 24.11
N SER A 324 -0.58 2.73 25.34
CA SER A 324 -0.30 1.30 25.58
C SER A 324 -1.29 0.35 24.90
N PHE A 325 -2.46 0.85 24.46
CA PHE A 325 -3.42 0.07 23.66
C PHE A 325 -2.90 -0.26 22.25
N ILE A 326 -1.88 0.44 21.73
CA ILE A 326 -1.30 0.19 20.41
C ILE A 326 -0.53 -1.12 20.44
N LEU A 327 -0.91 -2.06 19.58
CA LEU A 327 -0.23 -3.34 19.42
C LEU A 327 0.60 -3.40 18.14
N ASN A 328 0.06 -2.88 17.02
CA ASN A 328 0.75 -2.95 15.73
C ASN A 328 0.33 -1.79 14.83
N TYR A 329 1.14 -0.74 14.82
CA TYR A 329 1.08 0.32 13.82
C TYR A 329 2.15 0.05 12.77
N ALA A 330 1.73 -0.12 11.51
CA ALA A 330 2.62 -0.58 10.45
C ALA A 330 2.80 0.45 9.34
N ALA A 331 4.05 0.84 9.10
CA ALA A 331 4.46 1.68 7.99
C ALA A 331 4.72 0.82 6.74
N GLY A 332 4.09 1.18 5.64
CA GLY A 332 4.27 0.53 4.34
C GLY A 332 4.06 1.51 3.18
N GLY A 333 4.32 1.05 1.96
CA GLY A 333 4.10 1.81 0.73
C GLY A 333 5.17 2.85 0.39
N ASP A 334 6.00 3.24 1.35
CA ASP A 334 7.18 4.09 1.14
C ASP A 334 8.30 3.72 2.12
N ALA A 335 9.52 4.16 1.82
CA ALA A 335 10.68 3.93 2.67
C ALA A 335 10.64 4.82 3.93
N ILE A 336 11.04 4.26 5.07
CA ILE A 336 11.29 5.01 6.30
C ILE A 336 12.80 5.06 6.56
N ALA A 337 13.36 6.28 6.64
CA ALA A 337 14.76 6.45 6.99
C ALA A 337 15.01 6.02 8.45
N ARG A 338 16.18 5.43 8.73
CA ARG A 338 16.51 4.90 10.08
C ARG A 338 16.35 5.94 11.20
N GLY A 339 16.72 7.19 10.96
CA GLY A 339 16.55 8.26 11.94
C GLY A 339 15.09 8.57 12.25
N ALA A 340 14.23 8.58 11.23
CA ALA A 340 12.79 8.76 11.40
C ALA A 340 12.15 7.56 12.09
N GLU A 341 12.56 6.34 11.74
CA GLU A 341 12.12 5.12 12.42
C GLU A 341 12.47 5.16 13.91
N GLN A 342 13.70 5.54 14.25
CA GLN A 342 14.13 5.66 15.65
C GLN A 342 13.31 6.71 16.40
N THR A 343 13.08 7.89 15.81
CA THR A 343 12.25 8.95 16.42
C THR A 343 10.84 8.46 16.73
N VAL A 344 10.21 7.72 15.80
CA VAL A 344 8.89 7.14 16.03
C VAL A 344 8.91 6.07 17.11
N ASN A 345 9.94 5.23 17.14
CA ASN A 345 10.09 4.17 18.16
C ASN A 345 10.29 4.76 19.55
N ASP A 346 11.10 5.80 19.69
CA ASP A 346 11.33 6.50 20.97
C ASP A 346 10.03 7.12 21.47
N PHE A 347 9.26 7.75 20.58
CA PHE A 347 7.94 8.28 20.90
C PHE A 347 6.99 7.16 21.37
N LEU A 348 6.86 6.06 20.65
CA LEU A 348 5.97 4.95 21.01
C LEU A 348 6.36 4.36 22.37
N ALA A 349 7.65 4.13 22.61
CA ALA A 349 8.16 3.60 23.88
C ALA A 349 7.89 4.55 25.06
N ALA A 350 8.08 5.86 24.88
CA ALA A 350 7.81 6.87 25.90
C ALA A 350 6.31 6.95 26.29
N HIS A 351 5.40 6.47 25.41
CA HIS A 351 3.95 6.47 25.61
C HIS A 351 3.38 5.08 25.96
N GLY A 352 4.24 4.14 26.43
CA GLY A 352 3.84 2.83 26.92
C GLY A 352 3.55 1.79 25.85
N VAL A 353 3.84 2.05 24.58
CA VAL A 353 3.67 1.07 23.51
C VAL A 353 4.74 -0.01 23.61
N ARG A 354 4.32 -1.27 23.61
CA ARG A 354 5.19 -2.42 23.86
C ARG A 354 6.18 -2.72 22.72
N TYR A 355 5.77 -2.50 21.47
CA TYR A 355 6.55 -2.89 20.30
C TYR A 355 6.93 -1.67 19.47
N PRO A 356 8.09 -1.68 18.80
CA PRO A 356 8.45 -0.64 17.86
C PRO A 356 7.47 -0.62 16.67
N ILE A 357 7.50 0.47 15.90
CA ILE A 357 6.69 0.56 14.68
C ILE A 357 6.94 -0.65 13.78
N ALA A 358 5.86 -1.30 13.36
CA ALA A 358 5.93 -2.36 12.38
C ALA A 358 6.22 -1.80 10.99
N LYS A 359 6.79 -2.61 10.12
CA LYS A 359 7.11 -2.24 8.73
C LYS A 359 6.70 -3.36 7.80
N GLY A 360 6.27 -3.02 6.60
CA GLY A 360 5.97 -3.97 5.55
C GLY A 360 6.54 -3.52 4.22
N TYR A 361 7.09 -4.47 3.47
CA TYR A 361 7.51 -4.26 2.10
C TYR A 361 6.69 -5.16 1.16
N GLY A 362 6.34 -4.60 0.05
CA GLY A 362 5.63 -5.25 -1.04
C GLY A 362 5.20 -4.25 -2.09
N MET A 363 4.39 -4.71 -3.00
CA MET A 363 3.91 -3.92 -4.14
C MET A 363 2.51 -4.40 -4.54
N THR A 364 1.85 -3.65 -5.40
CA THR A 364 0.50 -4.02 -5.88
C THR A 364 0.50 -5.40 -6.53
N GLU A 365 1.56 -5.75 -7.25
CA GLU A 365 1.74 -7.01 -7.97
C GLU A 365 1.87 -8.25 -7.05
N VAL A 366 1.99 -8.04 -5.74
CA VAL A 366 1.92 -9.09 -4.71
C VAL A 366 0.84 -8.79 -3.68
N ALA A 367 -0.26 -8.17 -4.10
CA ALA A 367 -1.45 -7.84 -3.32
C ALA A 367 -1.19 -7.04 -2.03
N SER A 368 -0.04 -6.44 -1.84
CA SER A 368 0.37 -5.53 -0.76
C SER A 368 1.68 -5.93 -0.08
N ALA A 369 1.71 -6.96 0.79
CA ALA A 369 2.87 -7.27 1.64
C ALA A 369 3.51 -8.61 1.27
N ALA A 370 4.83 -8.61 1.10
CA ALA A 370 5.65 -9.82 0.97
C ALA A 370 6.53 -10.05 2.20
N THR A 371 6.93 -8.97 2.87
CA THR A 371 7.66 -9.04 4.15
C THR A 371 6.99 -8.19 5.22
N VAL A 372 7.15 -8.57 6.47
CA VAL A 372 6.62 -7.83 7.63
C VAL A 372 7.60 -7.90 8.79
N ALA A 373 7.92 -6.73 9.35
CA ALA A 373 8.57 -6.57 10.65
C ALA A 373 7.50 -6.21 11.67
N ALA A 374 7.18 -7.09 12.61
CA ALA A 374 6.14 -6.85 13.61
C ALA A 374 6.46 -7.53 14.94
N GLY A 375 6.01 -6.92 16.03
CA GLY A 375 6.22 -7.46 17.37
C GLY A 375 7.71 -7.60 17.70
N THR A 376 8.12 -8.80 18.12
CA THR A 376 9.52 -9.13 18.42
C THR A 376 10.37 -9.41 17.18
N ASN A 377 9.72 -9.69 16.03
CA ASN A 377 10.38 -9.95 14.75
C ASN A 377 10.58 -8.63 13.99
N ASN A 378 11.31 -7.72 14.59
CA ASN A 378 11.52 -6.37 14.06
C ASN A 378 13.00 -5.97 14.26
N LYS A 379 13.64 -5.54 13.19
CA LYS A 379 15.03 -5.12 13.17
C LYS A 379 15.12 -3.73 12.55
N LEU A 380 15.78 -2.80 13.24
CA LEU A 380 15.92 -1.41 12.78
C LEU A 380 16.52 -1.34 11.38
N GLY A 381 15.86 -0.59 10.50
CA GLY A 381 16.28 -0.40 9.11
C GLY A 381 15.93 -1.55 8.17
N SER A 382 15.42 -2.70 8.67
CA SER A 382 14.88 -3.76 7.80
C SER A 382 13.41 -3.52 7.49
N VAL A 383 12.93 -4.11 6.42
CA VAL A 383 11.50 -4.16 6.08
C VAL A 383 10.84 -5.47 6.52
N GLY A 384 11.52 -6.20 7.43
CA GLY A 384 11.02 -7.41 8.05
C GLY A 384 11.51 -8.70 7.38
N ILE A 385 10.83 -9.77 7.73
CA ILE A 385 11.08 -11.12 7.22
C ILE A 385 10.02 -11.50 6.19
N PRO A 386 10.34 -12.36 5.20
CA PRO A 386 9.35 -12.90 4.28
C PRO A 386 8.18 -13.54 5.02
N MET A 387 6.97 -13.26 4.57
CA MET A 387 5.78 -13.86 5.15
C MET A 387 5.75 -15.37 4.93
N VAL A 388 5.04 -16.08 5.78
CA VAL A 388 4.87 -17.53 5.65
C VAL A 388 4.36 -17.87 4.23
N ASN A 389 4.92 -18.90 3.62
CA ASN A 389 4.65 -19.31 2.23
C ASN A 389 5.07 -18.29 1.14
N THR A 390 5.89 -17.29 1.51
CA THR A 390 6.49 -16.35 0.57
C THR A 390 8.01 -16.52 0.58
N LEU A 391 8.61 -16.49 -0.60
CA LEU A 391 10.05 -16.42 -0.78
C LEU A 391 10.43 -15.01 -1.20
N VAL A 392 11.50 -14.52 -0.62
CA VAL A 392 12.20 -13.32 -1.09
C VAL A 392 13.66 -13.69 -1.21
N ALA A 393 14.27 -13.38 -2.35
CA ALA A 393 15.68 -13.62 -2.59
C ALA A 393 16.27 -12.50 -3.45
N ALA A 394 17.59 -12.30 -3.35
CA ALA A 394 18.31 -11.36 -4.17
C ALA A 394 18.84 -12.07 -5.43
N PHE A 395 18.64 -11.45 -6.59
CA PHE A 395 19.11 -11.97 -7.89
C PHE A 395 20.05 -10.95 -8.56
N GLU A 396 20.97 -11.44 -9.37
CA GLU A 396 21.79 -10.58 -10.20
C GLU A 396 20.87 -9.81 -11.17
N PRO A 397 20.89 -8.46 -11.15
CA PRO A 397 19.93 -7.67 -11.91
C PRO A 397 19.88 -8.01 -13.39
N GLY A 398 18.67 -8.24 -13.90
CA GLY A 398 18.44 -8.61 -15.30
C GLY A 398 18.64 -10.09 -15.62
N THR A 399 18.97 -10.94 -14.64
CA THR A 399 19.17 -12.37 -14.80
C THR A 399 18.30 -13.19 -13.85
N ASP A 400 18.28 -14.51 -14.02
CA ASP A 400 17.59 -15.46 -13.11
C ASP A 400 18.59 -16.12 -12.12
N LYS A 401 19.79 -15.54 -11.94
CA LYS A 401 20.82 -16.07 -11.06
C LYS A 401 20.63 -15.53 -9.65
N GLU A 402 20.25 -16.41 -8.71
CA GLU A 402 20.15 -16.07 -7.30
C GLU A 402 21.53 -15.77 -6.71
N LEU A 403 21.61 -14.75 -5.88
CA LEU A 403 22.82 -14.36 -5.14
C LEU A 403 22.79 -14.94 -3.72
N PRO A 404 23.96 -15.26 -3.13
CA PRO A 404 24.05 -15.68 -1.73
C PRO A 404 23.45 -14.68 -0.74
N ILE A 405 23.00 -15.18 0.41
CA ILE A 405 22.58 -14.33 1.54
C ILE A 405 23.70 -13.34 1.89
N GLY A 406 23.34 -12.08 2.09
CA GLY A 406 24.24 -10.97 2.36
C GLY A 406 24.67 -10.20 1.11
N GLU A 407 24.54 -10.78 -0.08
CA GLU A 407 24.86 -10.11 -1.34
C GLU A 407 23.69 -9.24 -1.83
N ARG A 408 24.04 -8.10 -2.44
CA ARG A 408 23.08 -7.12 -2.95
C ARG A 408 22.68 -7.45 -4.38
N GLY A 409 21.38 -7.56 -4.62
CA GLY A 409 20.80 -7.81 -5.93
C GLY A 409 19.38 -7.28 -6.06
N GLU A 410 18.75 -7.56 -7.19
CA GLU A 410 17.32 -7.33 -7.36
C GLU A 410 16.55 -8.27 -6.43
N LEU A 411 15.71 -7.70 -5.56
CA LEU A 411 14.83 -8.50 -4.73
C LEU A 411 13.69 -9.03 -5.60
N CYS A 412 13.58 -10.35 -5.68
CA CYS A 412 12.48 -11.01 -6.34
C CYS A 412 11.61 -11.72 -5.31
N ILE A 413 10.31 -11.77 -5.59
CA ILE A 413 9.29 -12.33 -4.69
C ILE A 413 8.57 -13.47 -5.38
N SER A 414 8.41 -14.60 -4.68
CA SER A 414 7.59 -15.71 -5.15
C SER A 414 6.66 -16.18 -4.04
N GLY A 415 5.36 -16.25 -4.31
CA GLY A 415 4.39 -16.64 -3.29
C GLY A 415 2.95 -16.57 -3.75
N PRO A 416 2.01 -16.97 -2.88
CA PRO A 416 0.60 -17.09 -3.23
C PRO A 416 -0.12 -15.75 -3.40
N THR A 417 0.52 -14.64 -3.06
CA THR A 417 -0.01 -13.28 -3.20
C THR A 417 0.23 -12.67 -4.57
N THR A 418 0.98 -13.38 -5.45
CA THR A 418 1.33 -12.90 -6.80
C THR A 418 0.07 -12.61 -7.63
N MET A 419 0.09 -11.49 -8.34
CA MET A 419 -0.98 -11.08 -9.26
C MET A 419 -1.17 -12.08 -10.40
N LYS A 420 -2.34 -12.05 -11.02
CA LYS A 420 -2.61 -12.78 -12.27
C LYS A 420 -1.81 -12.22 -13.45
N GLY A 421 -1.57 -10.92 -13.46
CA GLY A 421 -0.87 -10.16 -14.51
C GLY A 421 -1.41 -8.74 -14.63
N TYR A 422 -0.90 -7.99 -15.57
CA TYR A 422 -1.44 -6.68 -15.95
C TYR A 422 -2.58 -6.85 -16.94
N TYR A 423 -3.66 -6.09 -16.75
CA TYR A 423 -4.84 -6.13 -17.60
C TYR A 423 -4.48 -5.72 -19.04
N ASN A 424 -4.77 -6.59 -20.01
CA ASN A 424 -4.48 -6.41 -21.45
C ASN A 424 -3.02 -6.03 -21.78
N LYS A 425 -2.04 -6.38 -20.92
CA LYS A 425 -0.61 -6.08 -21.12
C LYS A 425 0.26 -7.32 -20.90
N PRO A 426 0.18 -8.34 -21.78
CA PRO A 426 0.94 -9.58 -21.61
C PRO A 426 2.45 -9.37 -21.63
N ASP A 427 2.98 -8.58 -22.57
CA ASP A 427 4.43 -8.33 -22.67
C ASP A 427 4.99 -7.68 -21.38
N GLU A 428 4.24 -6.75 -20.79
CA GLU A 428 4.64 -6.11 -19.55
C GLU A 428 4.47 -7.04 -18.34
N THR A 429 3.54 -7.98 -18.41
CA THR A 429 3.40 -9.05 -17.44
C THR A 429 4.60 -9.98 -17.46
N ASP A 430 5.03 -10.43 -18.63
CA ASP A 430 6.18 -11.32 -18.81
C ASP A 430 7.51 -10.67 -18.40
N MET A 431 7.62 -9.34 -18.48
CA MET A 431 8.79 -8.62 -17.99
C MET A 431 8.95 -8.70 -16.46
N ILE A 432 7.86 -8.79 -15.71
CA ILE A 432 7.88 -8.76 -14.25
C ILE A 432 7.61 -10.12 -13.62
N LEU A 433 6.75 -10.95 -14.23
CA LEU A 433 6.47 -12.32 -13.81
C LEU A 433 7.32 -13.29 -14.64
N ARG A 434 8.44 -13.74 -14.08
CA ARG A 434 9.34 -14.64 -14.79
C ARG A 434 9.34 -16.03 -14.18
N ARG A 435 9.30 -17.04 -15.03
CA ARG A 435 9.47 -18.42 -14.60
C ARG A 435 10.97 -18.74 -14.59
N HIS A 436 11.51 -18.96 -13.40
CA HIS A 436 12.91 -19.32 -13.22
C HIS A 436 13.19 -20.82 -13.40
N PRO A 437 14.47 -21.23 -13.48
CA PRO A 437 14.85 -22.64 -13.62
C PRO A 437 14.38 -23.55 -12.48
N ASP A 438 14.09 -23.00 -11.30
CA ASP A 438 13.52 -23.71 -10.15
C ASP A 438 12.01 -24.06 -10.33
N GLY A 439 11.43 -23.68 -11.48
CA GLY A 439 10.03 -23.91 -11.84
C GLY A 439 9.05 -22.90 -11.23
N ARG A 440 9.49 -22.00 -10.35
CA ARG A 440 8.64 -21.00 -9.72
C ARG A 440 8.49 -19.76 -10.59
N ILE A 441 7.36 -19.05 -10.38
CA ILE A 441 7.18 -17.70 -10.91
C ILE A 441 7.72 -16.72 -9.87
N TRP A 442 8.62 -15.86 -10.29
CA TRP A 442 9.19 -14.78 -9.49
C TRP A 442 8.74 -13.42 -10.02
N VAL A 443 8.34 -12.56 -9.12
CA VAL A 443 8.04 -11.15 -9.38
C VAL A 443 9.35 -10.37 -9.28
N HIS A 444 9.83 -9.84 -10.39
CA HIS A 444 10.99 -8.95 -10.46
C HIS A 444 10.58 -7.56 -10.03
N THR A 445 10.95 -7.16 -8.81
CA THR A 445 10.40 -5.94 -8.18
C THR A 445 11.01 -4.65 -8.70
N GLY A 446 12.19 -4.73 -9.28
CA GLY A 446 13.01 -3.57 -9.61
C GLY A 446 13.60 -2.86 -8.37
N ASP A 447 13.49 -3.47 -7.18
CA ASP A 447 14.09 -2.97 -5.95
C ASP A 447 15.40 -3.71 -5.67
N ILE A 448 16.45 -2.97 -5.32
CA ILE A 448 17.74 -3.53 -4.90
C ILE A 448 17.77 -3.64 -3.39
N GLY A 449 18.29 -4.77 -2.91
CA GLY A 449 18.43 -5.04 -1.49
C GLY A 449 19.17 -6.35 -1.22
N TYR A 450 19.10 -6.80 0.00
CA TYR A 450 19.70 -8.07 0.42
C TYR A 450 18.93 -8.66 1.62
N LEU A 451 19.18 -9.94 1.90
CA LEU A 451 18.75 -10.59 3.15
C LEU A 451 19.98 -10.82 4.03
N ASP A 452 19.82 -10.63 5.35
CA ASP A 452 20.84 -11.04 6.30
C ASP A 452 20.72 -12.54 6.66
N GLU A 453 21.67 -13.05 7.46
CA GLU A 453 21.72 -14.44 7.88
C GLU A 453 20.49 -14.89 8.67
N ASP A 454 19.78 -13.96 9.30
CA ASP A 454 18.54 -14.22 10.02
C ASP A 454 17.30 -14.21 9.10
N GLY A 455 17.44 -13.76 7.86
CA GLY A 455 16.38 -13.64 6.87
C GLY A 455 15.64 -12.31 6.90
N PHE A 456 16.16 -11.29 7.59
CA PHE A 456 15.62 -9.93 7.49
C PHE A 456 16.01 -9.30 6.17
N VAL A 457 15.03 -8.67 5.53
CA VAL A 457 15.18 -8.00 4.23
C VAL A 457 15.52 -6.52 4.44
N PHE A 458 16.52 -6.06 3.72
CA PHE A 458 16.95 -4.66 3.69
C PHE A 458 16.82 -4.12 2.28
N LEU A 459 16.20 -2.94 2.17
CA LEU A 459 16.06 -2.23 0.89
C LEU A 459 17.15 -1.17 0.77
N ASP A 460 17.82 -1.15 -0.36
CA ASP A 460 18.84 -0.13 -0.67
C ASP A 460 18.28 0.95 -1.61
N SER A 461 17.72 0.57 -2.78
CA SER A 461 17.19 1.55 -3.75
C SER A 461 16.30 0.86 -4.80
N ARG A 462 15.70 1.66 -5.67
CA ARG A 462 15.15 1.18 -6.95
C ARG A 462 16.27 1.03 -7.99
N ILE A 463 16.21 0.02 -8.86
CA ILE A 463 17.13 -0.13 -10.00
C ILE A 463 17.18 1.16 -10.84
N LYS A 464 16.02 1.81 -11.04
CA LYS A 464 15.90 3.06 -11.79
C LYS A 464 16.49 4.28 -11.08
N ARG A 465 16.70 4.21 -9.77
CA ARG A 465 17.36 5.26 -8.96
C ARG A 465 18.86 5.01 -8.79
N LEU A 466 19.35 3.86 -9.27
CA LEU A 466 20.75 3.51 -9.18
C LEU A 466 21.60 4.54 -9.95
N ILE A 467 22.53 5.13 -9.27
CA ILE A 467 23.46 6.09 -9.87
C ILE A 467 24.67 5.30 -10.34
N ILE A 468 24.85 5.22 -11.67
CA ILE A 468 25.98 4.53 -12.28
C ILE A 468 27.01 5.57 -12.65
N ARG A 469 28.20 5.48 -12.07
CA ARG A 469 29.33 6.34 -12.35
C ARG A 469 30.01 5.93 -13.67
N HIS A 470 30.82 6.82 -14.23
CA HIS A 470 31.58 6.55 -15.47
C HIS A 470 32.54 5.35 -15.35
N ASP A 471 33.02 5.08 -14.15
CA ASP A 471 33.92 3.96 -13.82
C ASP A 471 33.18 2.63 -13.55
N GLY A 472 31.85 2.61 -13.75
CA GLY A 472 30.99 1.44 -13.55
C GLY A 472 30.59 1.19 -12.10
N PHE A 473 31.07 1.95 -11.12
CA PHE A 473 30.61 1.84 -9.74
C PHE A 473 29.13 2.21 -9.61
N LYS A 474 28.43 1.41 -8.81
CA LYS A 474 27.00 1.57 -8.51
C LYS A 474 26.86 2.27 -7.18
N VAL A 475 26.27 3.48 -7.16
CA VAL A 475 25.96 4.24 -5.95
C VAL A 475 24.47 4.09 -5.64
N PHE A 476 24.18 3.57 -4.46
CA PHE A 476 22.81 3.40 -3.96
C PHE A 476 22.42 4.65 -3.16
N PRO A 477 21.42 5.44 -3.60
CA PRO A 477 20.99 6.66 -2.91
C PRO A 477 20.76 6.51 -1.43
N SER A 478 20.17 5.39 -0.99
CA SER A 478 19.89 5.11 0.42
C SER A 478 21.13 5.03 1.31
N MET A 479 22.29 4.63 0.78
CA MET A 479 23.53 4.64 1.57
C MET A 479 23.83 6.04 2.09
N ILE A 480 23.68 7.04 1.23
CA ILE A 480 23.89 8.44 1.55
C ILE A 480 22.74 8.99 2.40
N GLU A 481 21.49 8.71 2.00
CA GLU A 481 20.28 9.14 2.71
C GLU A 481 20.28 8.66 4.17
N ASN A 482 20.72 7.42 4.43
CA ASN A 482 20.84 6.86 5.78
C ASN A 482 21.89 7.56 6.65
N VAL A 483 22.97 8.05 6.08
CA VAL A 483 23.98 8.83 6.81
C VAL A 483 23.43 10.23 7.11
N ILE A 484 22.94 10.92 6.10
CA ILE A 484 22.49 12.32 6.18
C ILE A 484 21.27 12.48 7.08
N SER A 485 20.33 11.56 7.04
CA SER A 485 19.10 11.61 7.86
C SER A 485 19.34 11.56 9.37
N ARG A 486 20.53 11.15 9.82
CA ARG A 486 20.91 11.16 11.25
C ARG A 486 21.38 12.51 11.76
N HIS A 487 21.62 13.47 10.86
CA HIS A 487 22.05 14.80 11.27
C HIS A 487 20.91 15.55 11.98
N PRO A 488 21.14 16.13 13.17
CA PRO A 488 20.08 16.71 14.01
C PRO A 488 19.28 17.83 13.34
N ALA A 489 19.90 18.61 12.43
CA ALA A 489 19.24 19.69 11.70
C ALA A 489 18.44 19.22 10.47
N VAL A 490 18.60 17.96 10.02
CA VAL A 490 17.92 17.44 8.84
C VAL A 490 16.52 16.95 9.21
N HIS A 491 15.51 17.44 8.51
CA HIS A 491 14.15 16.93 8.56
C HIS A 491 13.95 15.79 7.55
N GLN A 492 14.40 16.02 6.31
CA GLN A 492 14.27 15.05 5.21
C GLN A 492 15.42 15.26 4.22
N CYS A 493 15.87 14.18 3.59
CA CYS A 493 16.83 14.25 2.49
C CYS A 493 16.44 13.29 1.37
N SER A 494 16.93 13.58 0.16
CA SER A 494 16.78 12.72 -1.00
C SER A 494 18.01 12.84 -1.90
N VAL A 495 18.51 11.70 -2.40
CA VAL A 495 19.66 11.62 -3.28
C VAL A 495 19.22 11.23 -4.68
N VAL A 496 19.67 12.00 -5.66
CA VAL A 496 19.41 11.75 -7.09
C VAL A 496 20.71 11.84 -7.88
N GLY A 497 20.72 11.29 -9.08
CA GLY A 497 21.91 11.38 -9.94
C GLY A 497 21.94 12.70 -10.71
N CYS A 498 23.04 13.43 -10.66
CA CYS A 498 23.33 14.51 -11.60
C CYS A 498 24.32 14.06 -12.69
N ALA A 499 24.44 14.81 -13.76
CA ALA A 499 25.40 14.53 -14.82
C ALA A 499 26.85 14.65 -14.29
N ASP A 500 27.73 13.78 -14.74
CA ASP A 500 29.18 13.94 -14.49
C ASP A 500 29.74 14.94 -15.51
N LYS A 501 30.32 16.07 -15.04
CA LYS A 501 30.86 17.11 -15.94
C LYS A 501 32.12 16.69 -16.65
N ASP A 502 32.85 15.78 -16.04
CA ASP A 502 34.16 15.33 -16.55
C ASP A 502 33.99 14.08 -17.46
N HIS A 503 32.83 13.40 -17.39
CA HIS A 503 32.58 12.15 -18.09
C HIS A 503 31.15 12.06 -18.66
N VAL A 504 31.01 12.04 -19.98
CA VAL A 504 29.74 12.08 -20.70
C VAL A 504 28.78 10.93 -20.34
N GLN A 505 29.28 9.79 -19.91
CA GLN A 505 28.50 8.59 -19.61
C GLN A 505 28.34 8.31 -18.10
N GLY A 506 28.64 9.27 -17.24
CA GLY A 506 28.56 9.07 -15.79
C GLY A 506 27.49 9.90 -15.12
N ARG A 507 26.99 9.40 -13.99
CA ARG A 507 26.17 10.18 -13.06
C ARG A 507 26.84 10.20 -11.68
N LEU A 508 26.67 11.32 -10.96
CA LEU A 508 27.22 11.52 -9.62
C LEU A 508 26.09 11.76 -8.61
N PRO A 509 26.26 11.39 -7.33
CA PRO A 509 25.23 11.59 -6.32
C PRO A 509 25.11 13.05 -5.91
N PHE A 510 23.89 13.58 -6.00
CA PHE A 510 23.50 14.93 -5.62
C PHE A 510 22.42 14.89 -4.54
N VAL A 511 22.52 15.70 -3.50
CA VAL A 511 21.66 15.62 -2.32
C VAL A 511 20.74 16.84 -2.21
N TYR A 512 19.45 16.58 -2.09
CA TYR A 512 18.47 17.56 -1.62
C TYR A 512 18.24 17.40 -0.12
N VAL A 513 18.19 18.52 0.60
CA VAL A 513 18.02 18.57 2.06
C VAL A 513 16.90 19.52 2.44
N VAL A 514 15.98 19.05 3.27
CA VAL A 514 14.99 19.87 3.98
C VAL A 514 15.44 19.97 5.43
N LEU A 515 15.60 21.18 5.95
CA LEU A 515 15.97 21.41 7.35
C LEU A 515 14.75 21.41 8.26
N LYS A 516 14.94 21.07 9.53
CA LYS A 516 13.90 21.24 10.55
C LYS A 516 13.55 22.71 10.74
N PRO A 517 12.29 23.07 11.01
CA PRO A 517 11.82 24.47 11.10
C PRO A 517 12.56 25.31 12.14
N ASP A 518 12.99 24.71 13.24
CA ASP A 518 13.68 25.33 14.37
C ASP A 518 15.22 25.33 14.26
N THR A 519 15.76 24.97 13.10
CA THR A 519 17.20 24.91 12.86
C THR A 519 17.81 26.31 12.83
N THR A 520 18.70 26.58 13.79
CA THR A 520 19.47 27.84 13.87
C THR A 520 20.82 27.77 13.15
N ALA A 521 21.28 26.57 12.79
CA ALA A 521 22.56 26.35 12.11
C ALA A 521 22.58 26.97 10.70
N LYS A 522 23.70 27.59 10.33
CA LYS A 522 23.89 28.15 8.98
C LYS A 522 24.02 27.00 7.96
N LYS A 523 23.38 27.10 6.80
CA LYS A 523 23.44 26.10 5.72
C LYS A 523 24.87 25.64 5.41
N LYS A 524 25.83 26.56 5.32
CA LYS A 524 27.25 26.22 5.09
C LYS A 524 27.87 25.36 6.19
N GLN A 525 27.44 25.54 7.44
CA GLN A 525 27.90 24.71 8.55
C GLN A 525 27.30 23.28 8.43
N VAL A 526 26.00 23.19 8.18
CA VAL A 526 25.32 21.90 7.98
C VAL A 526 25.99 21.10 6.84
N VAL A 527 26.31 21.76 5.69
CA VAL A 527 27.00 21.06 4.59
C VAL A 527 28.33 20.47 5.05
N ARG A 528 29.17 21.21 5.74
CA ARG A 528 30.47 20.71 6.24
C ARG A 528 30.32 19.54 7.20
N GLU A 529 29.28 19.57 8.03
CA GLU A 529 28.97 18.47 8.96
C GLU A 529 28.50 17.23 8.21
N LEU A 530 27.64 17.40 7.17
CA LEU A 530 27.18 16.31 6.31
C LEU A 530 28.32 15.71 5.47
N GLU A 531 29.17 16.54 4.90
CA GLU A 531 30.39 16.11 4.18
C GLU A 531 31.29 15.25 5.06
N ARG A 532 31.54 15.71 6.30
CA ARG A 532 32.33 14.95 7.27
C ARG A 532 31.67 13.59 7.58
N MET A 533 30.39 13.57 7.89
CA MET A 533 29.67 12.33 8.17
C MET A 533 29.75 11.34 6.98
N CYS A 534 29.58 11.85 5.77
CA CYS A 534 29.71 11.02 4.57
C CYS A 534 31.15 10.51 4.36
N ALA A 535 32.15 11.34 4.61
CA ALA A 535 33.57 10.95 4.47
C ALA A 535 33.99 9.90 5.52
N GLU A 536 33.45 9.99 6.73
CA GLU A 536 33.74 9.02 7.81
C GLU A 536 33.10 7.64 7.58
N GLU A 537 31.93 7.58 6.92
CA GLU A 537 31.11 6.35 6.87
C GLU A 537 30.95 5.75 5.47
N LEU A 538 31.19 6.52 4.42
CA LEU A 538 30.98 6.08 3.04
C LEU A 538 32.28 6.01 2.24
N PRO A 539 32.44 5.01 1.36
CA PRO A 539 33.53 4.98 0.41
C PRO A 539 33.55 6.25 -0.44
N GLU A 540 34.75 6.69 -0.87
CA GLU A 540 34.94 7.93 -1.64
C GLU A 540 34.04 8.00 -2.88
N TYR A 541 33.88 6.88 -3.61
CA TYR A 541 33.05 6.83 -4.82
C TYR A 541 31.54 7.00 -4.56
N VAL A 542 31.09 6.88 -3.31
CA VAL A 542 29.69 7.05 -2.89
C VAL A 542 29.40 8.47 -2.42
N GLN A 543 30.43 9.25 -2.08
CA GLN A 543 30.24 10.57 -1.47
C GLN A 543 29.53 11.54 -2.43
N PRO A 544 28.60 12.38 -1.92
CA PRO A 544 27.89 13.36 -2.72
C PRO A 544 28.81 14.45 -3.29
N VAL A 545 28.51 14.89 -4.51
CA VAL A 545 29.24 16.01 -5.13
C VAL A 545 28.71 17.36 -4.72
N ALA A 546 27.44 17.44 -4.28
CA ALA A 546 26.83 18.70 -3.84
C ALA A 546 25.56 18.50 -3.01
N TYR A 547 25.15 19.60 -2.32
CA TYR A 547 23.97 19.65 -1.45
C TYR A 547 23.13 20.88 -1.78
N LYS A 548 21.81 20.69 -2.02
CA LYS A 548 20.85 21.76 -2.27
C LYS A 548 19.77 21.78 -1.20
N PHE A 549 19.58 22.91 -0.54
CA PHE A 549 18.52 23.07 0.46
C PHE A 549 17.23 23.56 -0.18
N ILE A 550 16.16 22.82 0.02
CA ILE A 550 14.81 23.15 -0.45
C ILE A 550 13.84 23.24 0.73
N PRO A 551 12.74 24.02 0.61
CA PRO A 551 11.77 24.17 1.69
C PRO A 551 10.98 22.90 1.97
N GLU A 552 10.65 22.14 0.93
CA GLU A 552 9.90 20.89 1.00
C GLU A 552 10.26 19.97 -0.16
N MET A 553 10.10 18.66 0.02
CA MET A 553 10.27 17.70 -1.08
C MET A 553 9.09 17.74 -2.03
N PRO A 554 9.32 17.71 -3.36
CA PRO A 554 8.23 17.57 -4.31
C PRO A 554 7.60 16.19 -4.16
N MET A 555 6.26 16.15 -4.21
CA MET A 555 5.49 14.93 -3.99
C MET A 555 4.64 14.56 -5.21
N THR A 556 4.59 13.28 -5.50
CA THR A 556 3.65 12.73 -6.48
C THR A 556 2.20 12.82 -5.97
N PRO A 557 1.17 12.71 -6.84
CA PRO A 557 -0.24 12.69 -6.41
C PRO A 557 -0.59 11.60 -5.40
N VAL A 558 0.20 10.52 -5.35
CA VAL A 558 0.02 9.41 -4.40
C VAL A 558 0.83 9.57 -3.10
N GLY A 559 1.46 10.73 -2.89
CA GLY A 559 2.16 11.07 -1.65
C GLY A 559 3.58 10.50 -1.51
N LYS A 560 4.27 10.18 -2.61
CA LYS A 560 5.69 9.77 -2.64
C LYS A 560 6.57 10.90 -3.16
N ILE A 561 7.85 10.91 -2.80
CA ILE A 561 8.82 11.87 -3.36
C ILE A 561 8.87 11.75 -4.88
N ASP A 562 8.78 12.89 -5.57
CA ASP A 562 8.94 12.95 -7.02
C ASP A 562 10.41 13.13 -7.40
N TYR A 563 11.11 12.02 -7.53
CA TYR A 563 12.53 11.98 -7.88
C TYR A 563 12.81 12.54 -9.28
N ARG A 564 11.85 12.44 -10.22
CA ARG A 564 12.01 12.99 -11.57
C ARG A 564 12.04 14.51 -11.55
N GLN A 565 11.15 15.10 -10.75
CA GLN A 565 11.14 16.54 -10.55
C GLN A 565 12.46 17.00 -9.92
N LEU A 566 12.96 16.28 -8.90
CA LEU A 566 14.27 16.58 -8.28
C LEU A 566 15.41 16.47 -9.31
N GLU A 567 15.44 15.42 -10.13
CA GLU A 567 16.47 15.28 -11.18
C GLU A 567 16.39 16.39 -12.23
N ALA A 568 15.18 16.78 -12.65
CA ALA A 568 14.95 17.83 -13.63
C ALA A 568 15.31 19.22 -13.11
N ASP A 569 15.27 19.44 -11.79
CA ASP A 569 15.57 20.72 -11.12
C ASP A 569 17.08 20.95 -10.89
N ILE A 570 17.94 19.99 -11.24
CA ILE A 570 19.38 20.14 -11.11
C ILE A 570 19.94 20.99 -12.26
N SER A 571 20.54 22.11 -11.91
CA SER A 571 21.30 22.94 -12.85
C SER A 571 22.79 22.60 -12.80
N PRO A 572 23.53 22.67 -13.93
CA PRO A 572 25.00 22.56 -13.91
C PRO A 572 25.72 23.57 -13.00
N ARG A 573 25.00 24.57 -12.49
CA ARG A 573 25.53 25.56 -11.53
C ARG A 573 25.39 25.11 -10.07
N ASP A 574 24.63 24.04 -9.82
CA ASP A 574 24.33 23.55 -8.46
C ASP A 574 25.46 22.66 -7.89
N TYR A 575 26.40 22.20 -8.73
CA TYR A 575 27.51 21.33 -8.35
C TYR A 575 28.80 21.63 -9.15
#